data_5951c276aa66c342823bbd147be576e7
#
_entry.id   5951c276aa66c342823bbd147be576e7
#
_cell.length_a   1.000
_cell.length_b   1.000
_cell.length_c   1.000
_cell.angle_alpha   90.00
_cell.angle_beta   90.00
_cell.angle_gamma   90.00
#
_symmetry.space_group_name_H-M   'P 1'
#
loop_
_entity.id
_entity.type
_entity.pdbx_description
1 polymer ?
#
loop_
_entity_poly.entity_id
_entity_poly.type
_entity_poly.pdbx_seq_one_letter_code
_entity_poly.pdbx_strand_id
1 'polypeptide(L)'
;MLELNEYKTFTANLGIAQSVLYKLQRLRSHFLKANHLVTFFSKYAKFPLKCRPNTSDASIFRQIYLQREYRCLDDIQNANLIVDCGANVGYSSAYFLSRFPSSYVIAIEPDPDNFALLKTNLAPYNGRYRAVNSAVWSQPMGLVLSNRDGGESARSVRQALKGEEATIIATDVGTLLQESGCDRISILKIDIEGAEASVFSSNYESWIKRVDNLVIELHDHNCVAIFRSAISNENFLVSNCDELTVCRRAEY
;
A
#
# COMPACT_ATOMS: atom_id res chain seq x y z
N MET A 1 9.04 -11.48 27.41
CA MET A 1 9.41 -12.44 26.31
C MET A 1 9.07 -11.91 24.94
N LEU A 2 7.90 -11.27 24.72
CA LEU A 2 7.51 -10.64 23.46
C LEU A 2 8.48 -9.51 23.04
N GLU A 3 8.86 -8.63 23.95
CA GLU A 3 9.80 -7.51 23.65
C GLU A 3 11.20 -7.96 23.21
N LEU A 4 11.71 -9.08 23.75
CA LEU A 4 13.04 -9.59 23.38
C LEU A 4 13.05 -10.20 21.96
N ASN A 5 11.96 -10.88 21.57
CA ASN A 5 11.81 -11.41 20.20
C ASN A 5 11.64 -10.28 19.19
N GLU A 6 10.88 -9.27 19.54
CA GLU A 6 10.69 -8.09 18.71
C GLU A 6 12.02 -7.33 18.51
N TYR A 7 12.83 -7.21 19.58
CA TYR A 7 14.15 -6.60 19.49
C TYR A 7 15.11 -7.38 18.58
N LYS A 8 15.08 -8.70 18.64
CA LYS A 8 15.89 -9.55 17.74
C LYS A 8 15.47 -9.38 16.29
N THR A 9 14.17 -9.33 16.02
CA THR A 9 13.64 -9.10 14.67
C THR A 9 14.01 -7.71 14.14
N PHE A 10 13.95 -6.68 14.97
CA PHE A 10 14.35 -5.33 14.61
C PHE A 10 15.82 -5.23 14.27
N THR A 11 16.70 -5.80 15.14
CA THR A 11 18.14 -5.78 14.87
C THR A 11 18.52 -6.61 13.65
N ALA A 12 17.84 -7.72 13.40
CA ALA A 12 18.04 -8.53 12.20
C ALA A 12 17.63 -7.79 10.91
N ASN A 13 16.54 -7.02 10.95
CA ASN A 13 15.99 -6.35 9.77
C ASN A 13 16.53 -4.93 9.52
N LEU A 14 16.86 -4.19 10.56
CA LEU A 14 17.43 -2.84 10.43
C LEU A 14 18.94 -2.77 10.66
N GLY A 15 19.53 -3.74 11.35
CA GLY A 15 20.84 -3.63 11.97
C GLY A 15 20.80 -2.87 13.29
N ILE A 16 21.82 -3.06 14.14
CA ILE A 16 21.87 -2.52 15.51
C ILE A 16 21.79 -0.99 15.52
N ALA A 17 22.62 -0.33 14.72
CA ALA A 17 22.68 1.13 14.69
C ALA A 17 21.35 1.77 14.27
N GLN A 18 20.71 1.24 13.23
CA GLN A 18 19.43 1.76 12.74
C GLN A 18 18.27 1.44 13.69
N SER A 19 18.31 0.31 14.39
CA SER A 19 17.33 -0.01 15.42
C SER A 19 17.38 0.97 16.59
N VAL A 20 18.58 1.33 17.04
CA VAL A 20 18.77 2.35 18.07
C VAL A 20 18.30 3.71 17.58
N LEU A 21 18.69 4.09 16.37
CA LEU A 21 18.27 5.36 15.76
C LEU A 21 16.75 5.45 15.61
N TYR A 22 16.09 4.39 15.14
CA TYR A 22 14.63 4.31 15.05
C TYR A 22 13.96 4.54 16.41
N LYS A 23 14.43 3.88 17.47
CA LYS A 23 13.90 4.07 18.83
C LYS A 23 14.09 5.50 19.32
N LEU A 24 15.28 6.07 19.12
CA LEU A 24 15.58 7.45 19.51
C LEU A 24 14.70 8.45 18.74
N GLN A 25 14.50 8.25 17.45
CA GLN A 25 13.65 9.11 16.63
C GLN A 25 12.18 8.98 17.01
N ARG A 26 11.71 7.77 17.33
CA ARG A 26 10.36 7.55 17.83
C ARG A 26 10.13 8.23 19.19
N LEU A 27 11.08 8.13 20.12
CA LEU A 27 11.02 8.86 21.40
C LEU A 27 11.03 10.38 21.16
N ARG A 28 11.90 10.86 20.29
CA ARG A 28 11.97 12.28 19.96
C ARG A 28 10.70 12.79 19.28
N SER A 29 10.03 11.98 18.48
CA SER A 29 8.81 12.36 17.77
C SER A 29 7.68 12.74 18.72
N HIS A 30 7.61 12.16 19.92
CA HIS A 30 6.61 12.55 20.93
C HIS A 30 6.77 13.99 21.43
N PHE A 31 7.95 14.57 21.31
CA PHE A 31 8.24 15.97 21.73
C PHE A 31 8.26 16.95 20.57
N LEU A 32 8.14 16.48 19.33
CA LEU A 32 8.17 17.33 18.15
C LEU A 32 6.77 17.81 17.78
N LYS A 33 6.70 19.04 17.26
CA LYS A 33 5.49 19.57 16.64
C LYS A 33 5.21 18.82 15.32
N ALA A 34 3.93 18.73 14.94
CA ALA A 34 3.48 18.01 13.72
C ALA A 34 4.23 18.39 12.42
N ASN A 35 4.78 19.59 12.35
CA ASN A 35 5.50 20.10 11.17
C ASN A 35 6.97 19.63 11.05
N HIS A 36 7.49 18.84 12.01
CA HIS A 36 8.88 18.38 11.98
C HIS A 36 8.95 16.92 11.56
N LEU A 37 9.18 16.68 10.28
CA LEU A 37 9.38 15.32 9.78
C LEU A 37 10.61 14.67 10.39
N VAL A 38 10.47 13.44 10.88
CA VAL A 38 11.60 12.57 11.24
C VAL A 38 12.00 11.73 10.03
N THR A 39 13.22 11.18 10.07
CA THR A 39 13.75 10.40 8.95
C THR A 39 14.06 8.99 9.41
N PHE A 40 13.43 8.00 8.80
CA PHE A 40 13.70 6.59 9.04
C PHE A 40 14.58 5.99 7.95
N PHE A 41 15.36 4.99 8.34
CA PHE A 41 16.28 4.25 7.48
C PHE A 41 15.99 2.76 7.57
N SER A 42 16.08 2.08 6.45
CA SER A 42 16.00 0.62 6.39
C SER A 42 16.91 0.09 5.29
N LYS A 43 17.50 -1.10 5.48
CA LYS A 43 18.26 -1.78 4.42
C LYS A 43 17.38 -2.22 3.24
N TYR A 44 16.05 -2.24 3.43
CA TYR A 44 15.06 -2.58 2.41
C TYR A 44 14.48 -1.35 1.70
N ALA A 45 14.89 -0.15 2.08
CA ALA A 45 14.59 1.09 1.37
C ALA A 45 15.87 1.68 0.83
N LYS A 46 15.94 1.90 -0.48
CA LYS A 46 17.12 2.50 -1.13
C LYS A 46 17.42 3.91 -0.63
N PHE A 47 16.39 4.66 -0.26
CA PHE A 47 16.49 6.03 0.21
C PHE A 47 15.83 6.19 1.58
N PRO A 48 16.27 7.19 2.37
CA PRO A 48 15.63 7.51 3.64
C PRO A 48 14.16 7.93 3.47
N LEU A 49 13.33 7.58 4.45
CA LEU A 49 11.90 7.83 4.42
C LEU A 49 11.51 8.86 5.48
N LYS A 50 10.65 9.80 5.10
CA LYS A 50 10.09 10.81 5.98
C LYS A 50 8.84 10.30 6.67
N CYS A 51 8.69 10.68 7.93
CA CYS A 51 7.61 10.26 8.82
C CYS A 51 7.11 11.46 9.59
N ARG A 52 5.80 11.63 9.71
CA ARG A 52 5.16 12.63 10.56
C ARG A 52 5.20 12.16 12.01
N PRO A 53 5.55 13.01 12.97
CA PRO A 53 5.50 12.67 14.38
C PRO A 53 4.03 12.55 14.84
N ASN A 54 3.78 11.66 15.81
CA ASN A 54 2.47 11.47 16.44
C ASN A 54 1.34 11.05 15.49
N THR A 55 1.69 10.36 14.41
CA THR A 55 0.75 9.75 13.46
C THR A 55 0.98 8.23 13.38
N SER A 56 0.16 7.54 12.58
CA SER A 56 0.34 6.11 12.26
C SER A 56 1.58 5.81 11.40
N ASP A 57 2.24 6.81 10.82
CA ASP A 57 3.37 6.63 9.90
C ASP A 57 4.46 5.72 10.49
N ALA A 58 4.81 5.92 11.78
CA ALA A 58 5.83 5.09 12.43
C ALA A 58 5.40 3.61 12.60
N SER A 59 4.10 3.37 12.76
CA SER A 59 3.53 2.01 12.83
C SER A 59 3.57 1.34 11.47
N ILE A 60 3.17 2.05 10.42
CA ILE A 60 3.21 1.57 9.03
C ILE A 60 4.65 1.29 8.59
N PHE A 61 5.61 2.17 8.94
CA PHE A 61 7.03 1.90 8.71
C PHE A 61 7.48 0.61 9.40
N ARG A 62 7.07 0.39 10.65
CA ARG A 62 7.39 -0.83 11.39
C ARG A 62 6.82 -2.07 10.68
N GLN A 63 5.57 -2.04 10.27
CA GLN A 63 4.88 -3.13 9.58
C GLN A 63 5.62 -3.52 8.29
N ILE A 64 5.88 -2.57 7.42
CA ILE A 64 6.50 -2.81 6.11
C ILE A 64 7.99 -3.20 6.25
N TYR A 65 8.77 -2.47 7.05
CA TYR A 65 10.23 -2.59 7.04
C TYR A 65 10.82 -3.40 8.18
N LEU A 66 10.17 -3.47 9.34
CA LEU A 66 10.65 -4.25 10.48
C LEU A 66 10.01 -5.64 10.52
N GLN A 67 8.69 -5.70 10.31
CA GLN A 67 7.95 -6.97 10.27
C GLN A 67 8.02 -7.64 8.90
N ARG A 68 8.46 -6.88 7.86
CA ARG A 68 8.63 -7.40 6.50
C ARG A 68 7.32 -7.92 5.90
N GLU A 69 6.27 -7.13 6.00
CA GLU A 69 4.93 -7.47 5.56
C GLU A 69 4.90 -8.03 4.13
N TYR A 70 5.58 -7.37 3.18
CA TYR A 70 5.64 -7.80 1.76
C TYR A 70 6.74 -8.82 1.45
N ARG A 71 7.32 -9.51 2.47
CA ARG A 71 8.37 -10.53 2.24
C ARG A 71 7.93 -11.69 1.35
N CYS A 72 6.61 -11.95 1.32
CA CYS A 72 6.03 -12.96 0.44
C CYS A 72 6.20 -12.67 -1.05
N LEU A 73 6.59 -11.46 -1.43
CA LEU A 73 6.86 -11.06 -2.81
C LEU A 73 8.36 -11.03 -3.14
N ASP A 74 9.24 -11.32 -2.17
CA ASP A 74 10.69 -11.20 -2.36
C ASP A 74 11.29 -12.24 -3.32
N ASP A 75 10.60 -13.33 -3.58
CA ASP A 75 11.00 -14.37 -4.53
C ASP A 75 10.68 -14.01 -5.99
N ILE A 76 9.84 -12.99 -6.23
CA ILE A 76 9.57 -12.51 -7.58
C ILE A 76 10.86 -11.93 -8.18
N GLN A 77 11.25 -12.46 -9.35
CA GLN A 77 12.52 -12.07 -9.98
C GLN A 77 12.39 -10.75 -10.74
N ASN A 78 11.29 -10.58 -11.47
CA ASN A 78 11.05 -9.41 -12.32
C ASN A 78 9.64 -8.88 -12.10
N ALA A 79 9.54 -7.57 -11.90
CA ALA A 79 8.27 -6.86 -11.87
C ALA A 79 8.40 -5.60 -12.73
N ASN A 80 7.59 -5.51 -13.79
CA ASN A 80 7.62 -4.35 -14.69
C ASN A 80 6.69 -3.26 -14.19
N LEU A 81 5.39 -3.56 -14.11
CA LEU A 81 4.38 -2.66 -13.58
C LEU A 81 3.90 -3.13 -12.22
N ILE A 82 3.94 -2.24 -11.24
CA ILE A 82 3.37 -2.44 -9.91
C ILE A 82 2.29 -1.37 -9.70
N VAL A 83 1.11 -1.80 -9.27
CA VAL A 83 0.01 -0.90 -8.89
C VAL A 83 -0.20 -1.02 -7.39
N ASP A 84 0.00 0.08 -6.67
CA ASP A 84 -0.08 0.17 -5.21
C ASP A 84 -1.32 0.97 -4.83
N CYS A 85 -2.43 0.28 -4.61
CA CYS A 85 -3.71 0.86 -4.21
C CYS A 85 -3.74 1.03 -2.68
N GLY A 86 -3.90 2.27 -2.22
CA GLY A 86 -3.75 2.66 -0.82
C GLY A 86 -2.27 2.80 -0.44
N ALA A 87 -1.52 3.58 -1.22
CA ALA A 87 -0.08 3.75 -1.02
C ALA A 87 0.28 4.57 0.24
N ASN A 88 -0.71 5.16 0.90
CA ASN A 88 -0.56 5.95 2.12
C ASN A 88 0.56 7.00 1.96
N VAL A 89 1.52 7.04 2.86
CA VAL A 89 2.68 7.95 2.78
C VAL A 89 3.80 7.45 1.86
N GLY A 90 3.56 6.42 1.04
CA GLY A 90 4.46 5.91 0.01
C GLY A 90 5.49 4.88 0.48
N TYR A 91 5.32 4.29 1.67
CA TYR A 91 6.29 3.33 2.19
C TYR A 91 6.26 1.99 1.45
N SER A 92 5.09 1.46 1.12
CA SER A 92 4.93 0.28 0.27
C SER A 92 5.52 0.49 -1.12
N SER A 93 5.19 1.61 -1.76
CA SER A 93 5.75 1.98 -3.06
C SER A 93 7.28 2.10 -3.02
N ALA A 94 7.85 2.71 -1.98
CA ALA A 94 9.29 2.82 -1.80
C ALA A 94 9.96 1.45 -1.57
N TYR A 95 9.28 0.53 -0.87
CA TYR A 95 9.71 -0.86 -0.74
C TYR A 95 9.77 -1.55 -2.09
N PHE A 96 8.71 -1.47 -2.89
CA PHE A 96 8.67 -2.09 -4.22
C PHE A 96 9.72 -1.50 -5.17
N LEU A 97 9.86 -0.18 -5.21
CA LEU A 97 10.88 0.51 -6.02
C LEU A 97 12.31 0.17 -5.63
N SER A 98 12.52 -0.18 -4.35
CA SER A 98 13.83 -0.62 -3.85
C SER A 98 14.10 -2.09 -4.18
N ARG A 99 13.10 -2.95 -4.02
CA ARG A 99 13.19 -4.40 -4.25
C ARG A 99 13.26 -4.75 -5.72
N PHE A 100 12.55 -4.00 -6.57
CA PHE A 100 12.45 -4.22 -8.01
C PHE A 100 13.03 -3.02 -8.78
N PRO A 101 14.36 -2.97 -9.01
CA PRO A 101 15.02 -1.80 -9.60
C PRO A 101 14.54 -1.41 -10.99
N SER A 102 13.99 -2.35 -11.77
CA SER A 102 13.46 -2.13 -13.12
C SER A 102 11.97 -1.75 -13.14
N SER A 103 11.27 -1.84 -12.01
CA SER A 103 9.83 -1.61 -11.96
C SER A 103 9.45 -0.15 -12.15
N TYR A 104 8.25 0.03 -12.67
CA TYR A 104 7.50 1.28 -12.61
C TYR A 104 6.31 1.10 -11.65
N VAL A 105 6.12 2.03 -10.72
CA VAL A 105 5.07 1.97 -9.71
C VAL A 105 4.03 3.04 -9.98
N ILE A 106 2.74 2.66 -10.01
CA ILE A 106 1.61 3.59 -9.90
C ILE A 106 1.14 3.53 -8.46
N ALA A 107 1.31 4.63 -7.73
CA ALA A 107 0.96 4.78 -6.32
C ALA A 107 -0.31 5.61 -6.17
N ILE A 108 -1.37 5.03 -5.62
CA ILE A 108 -2.68 5.67 -5.51
C ILE A 108 -2.99 5.90 -4.03
N GLU A 109 -3.30 7.15 -3.67
CA GLU A 109 -3.64 7.57 -2.31
C GLU A 109 -4.68 8.68 -2.35
N PRO A 110 -5.86 8.47 -1.73
CA PRO A 110 -6.93 9.47 -1.73
C PRO A 110 -6.71 10.63 -0.76
N ASP A 111 -6.05 10.41 0.38
CA ASP A 111 -5.85 11.45 1.38
C ASP A 111 -4.80 12.47 0.91
N PRO A 112 -5.12 13.78 0.84
CA PRO A 112 -4.19 14.78 0.32
C PRO A 112 -2.95 14.97 1.19
N ASP A 113 -3.04 14.77 2.51
CA ASP A 113 -1.90 14.92 3.42
C ASP A 113 -0.94 13.72 3.30
N ASN A 114 -1.50 12.50 3.21
CA ASN A 114 -0.72 11.29 2.91
C ASN A 114 -0.09 11.40 1.54
N PHE A 115 -0.83 11.83 0.53
CA PHE A 115 -0.36 12.02 -0.83
C PHE A 115 0.78 13.04 -0.94
N ALA A 116 0.75 14.12 -0.16
CA ALA A 116 1.83 15.09 -0.12
C ALA A 116 3.14 14.47 0.43
N LEU A 117 3.02 13.65 1.48
CA LEU A 117 4.18 12.94 2.05
C LEU A 117 4.65 11.80 1.15
N LEU A 118 3.73 11.08 0.50
CA LEU A 118 4.03 10.07 -0.52
C LEU A 118 4.93 10.65 -1.62
N LYS A 119 4.58 11.80 -2.19
CA LYS A 119 5.42 12.48 -3.20
C LYS A 119 6.81 12.80 -2.66
N THR A 120 6.91 13.22 -1.40
CA THR A 120 8.18 13.49 -0.76
C THR A 120 9.04 12.23 -0.61
N ASN A 121 8.43 11.12 -0.19
CA ASN A 121 9.11 9.84 0.00
C ASN A 121 9.53 9.19 -1.33
N LEU A 122 8.74 9.38 -2.38
CA LEU A 122 9.03 8.80 -3.69
C LEU A 122 9.91 9.69 -4.58
N ALA A 123 10.10 10.97 -4.26
CA ALA A 123 10.90 11.91 -5.07
C ALA A 123 12.28 11.37 -5.48
N PRO A 124 13.04 10.64 -4.61
CA PRO A 124 14.33 10.07 -5.00
C PRO A 124 14.27 8.99 -6.07
N TYR A 125 13.07 8.42 -6.35
CA TYR A 125 12.85 7.40 -7.38
C TYR A 125 12.36 8.00 -8.70
N ASN A 126 12.63 9.27 -8.95
CA ASN A 126 12.17 10.03 -10.12
C ASN A 126 12.28 9.23 -11.43
N GLY A 127 11.26 9.32 -12.28
CA GLY A 127 11.16 8.59 -13.55
C GLY A 127 10.67 7.14 -13.42
N ARG A 128 10.49 6.61 -12.19
CA ARG A 128 10.09 5.23 -11.94
C ARG A 128 8.75 5.09 -11.19
N TYR A 129 8.04 6.19 -11.01
CA TYR A 129 6.71 6.16 -10.40
C TYR A 129 5.79 7.23 -10.96
N ARG A 130 4.50 6.99 -10.82
CA ARG A 130 3.42 7.96 -10.98
C ARG A 130 2.60 7.97 -9.69
N ALA A 131 2.43 9.12 -9.08
CA ALA A 131 1.54 9.31 -7.95
C ALA A 131 0.18 9.81 -8.43
N VAL A 132 -0.91 9.22 -7.93
CA VAL A 132 -2.29 9.53 -8.30
C VAL A 132 -3.07 9.85 -7.03
N ASN A 133 -3.54 11.10 -6.88
CA ASN A 133 -4.40 11.46 -5.76
C ASN A 133 -5.85 11.10 -6.11
N SER A 134 -6.21 9.87 -5.82
CA SER A 134 -7.49 9.26 -6.17
C SER A 134 -7.81 8.12 -5.21
N ALA A 135 -9.06 7.75 -5.10
CA ALA A 135 -9.47 6.47 -4.54
C ALA A 135 -9.48 5.39 -5.62
N VAL A 136 -9.44 4.11 -5.22
CA VAL A 136 -9.63 2.99 -6.14
C VAL A 136 -11.02 2.39 -5.90
N TRP A 137 -11.76 2.17 -7.00
CA TRP A 137 -13.13 1.66 -6.98
C TRP A 137 -13.36 0.74 -8.18
N SER A 138 -14.58 0.20 -8.33
CA SER A 138 -14.91 -0.62 -9.51
C SER A 138 -15.00 0.17 -10.82
N GLN A 139 -15.21 1.48 -10.75
CA GLN A 139 -15.28 2.39 -11.90
C GLN A 139 -15.02 3.83 -11.46
N PRO A 140 -14.64 4.73 -12.38
CA PRO A 140 -14.50 6.14 -12.08
C PRO A 140 -15.82 6.75 -11.59
N MET A 141 -15.80 7.36 -10.40
CA MET A 141 -16.96 8.04 -9.82
C MET A 141 -16.55 9.00 -8.71
N GLY A 142 -17.46 9.87 -8.31
CA GLY A 142 -17.27 10.75 -7.15
C GLY A 142 -17.49 10.00 -5.84
N LEU A 143 -16.54 10.12 -4.92
CA LEU A 143 -16.58 9.54 -3.59
C LEU A 143 -16.37 10.61 -2.52
N VAL A 144 -16.69 10.28 -1.28
CA VAL A 144 -16.43 11.11 -0.11
C VAL A 144 -15.37 10.44 0.75
N LEU A 145 -14.37 11.21 1.12
CA LEU A 145 -13.37 10.80 2.11
C LEU A 145 -14.00 10.96 3.50
N SER A 146 -14.09 9.89 4.27
CA SER A 146 -14.68 9.86 5.60
C SER A 146 -13.66 9.40 6.64
N ASN A 147 -13.78 9.93 7.85
CA ASN A 147 -13.04 9.38 8.98
C ASN A 147 -13.76 8.13 9.48
N ARG A 148 -13.05 7.02 9.70
CA ARG A 148 -13.61 5.90 10.45
C ARG A 148 -13.78 6.30 11.92
N ASP A 149 -14.91 5.95 12.53
CA ASP A 149 -15.11 6.09 13.97
C ASP A 149 -14.07 5.22 14.69
N GLY A 150 -13.09 5.84 15.34
CA GLY A 150 -12.13 5.11 16.19
C GLY A 150 -10.66 5.50 16.11
N GLY A 151 -10.26 6.51 15.36
CA GLY A 151 -8.87 6.97 15.39
C GLY A 151 -8.40 7.71 14.12
N GLU A 152 -7.39 8.56 14.27
CA GLU A 152 -6.82 9.41 13.21
C GLU A 152 -6.11 8.64 12.07
N SER A 153 -6.14 7.29 12.06
CA SER A 153 -5.21 6.50 11.27
C SER A 153 -5.80 5.90 9.99
N ALA A 154 -7.12 5.75 9.88
CA ALA A 154 -7.73 5.12 8.72
C ALA A 154 -8.85 5.99 8.15
N ARG A 155 -8.52 6.79 7.15
CA ARG A 155 -9.53 7.43 6.32
C ARG A 155 -10.01 6.42 5.29
N SER A 156 -11.33 6.16 5.29
CA SER A 156 -11.99 5.31 4.29
C SER A 156 -12.72 6.15 3.27
N VAL A 157 -13.01 5.57 2.12
CA VAL A 157 -13.82 6.20 1.09
C VAL A 157 -15.18 5.53 0.99
N ARG A 158 -16.22 6.30 0.71
CA ARG A 158 -17.58 5.83 0.47
C ARG A 158 -18.26 6.60 -0.65
N GLN A 159 -19.32 6.03 -1.18
CA GLN A 159 -20.18 6.76 -2.10
C GLN A 159 -20.82 7.98 -1.41
N ALA A 160 -20.92 9.08 -2.16
CA ALA A 160 -21.62 10.26 -1.72
C ALA A 160 -23.12 9.95 -1.52
N LEU A 161 -23.68 10.45 -0.43
CA LEU A 161 -25.13 10.39 -0.21
C LEU A 161 -25.86 11.35 -1.15
N LYS A 162 -27.16 11.17 -1.30
CA LYS A 162 -27.98 12.06 -2.16
C LYS A 162 -27.87 13.52 -1.71
N GLY A 163 -27.32 14.36 -2.56
CA GLY A 163 -27.09 15.79 -2.29
C GLY A 163 -25.77 16.13 -1.61
N GLU A 164 -24.91 15.14 -1.37
CA GLU A 164 -23.55 15.33 -0.85
C GLU A 164 -22.58 15.51 -2.02
N GLU A 165 -21.69 16.50 -1.93
CA GLU A 165 -20.65 16.71 -2.94
C GLU A 165 -19.51 15.69 -2.77
N ALA A 166 -19.07 15.13 -3.88
CA ALA A 166 -17.89 14.27 -3.89
C ALA A 166 -16.63 15.08 -3.55
N THR A 167 -15.82 14.56 -2.64
CA THR A 167 -14.55 15.20 -2.24
C THR A 167 -13.35 14.62 -2.99
N ILE A 168 -13.50 13.45 -3.61
CA ILE A 168 -12.46 12.78 -4.40
C ILE A 168 -13.07 12.06 -5.59
N ILE A 169 -12.32 11.99 -6.68
CA ILE A 169 -12.67 11.18 -7.84
C ILE A 169 -11.95 9.84 -7.73
N ALA A 170 -12.70 8.76 -7.89
CA ALA A 170 -12.14 7.41 -7.95
C ALA A 170 -11.64 7.08 -9.36
N THR A 171 -10.66 6.20 -9.41
CA THR A 171 -10.22 5.49 -10.61
C THR A 171 -10.43 3.99 -10.42
N ASP A 172 -10.25 3.19 -11.47
CA ASP A 172 -10.26 1.74 -11.40
C ASP A 172 -8.95 1.14 -11.92
N VAL A 173 -8.69 -0.12 -11.55
CA VAL A 173 -7.45 -0.82 -11.92
C VAL A 173 -7.30 -0.99 -13.43
N GLY A 174 -8.42 -1.19 -14.16
CA GLY A 174 -8.40 -1.33 -15.62
C GLY A 174 -7.94 -0.05 -16.31
N THR A 175 -8.46 1.10 -15.86
CA THR A 175 -8.03 2.43 -16.33
C THR A 175 -6.55 2.66 -16.07
N LEU A 176 -6.08 2.37 -14.85
CA LEU A 176 -4.66 2.53 -14.50
C LEU A 176 -3.74 1.64 -15.37
N LEU A 177 -4.15 0.40 -15.63
CA LEU A 177 -3.43 -0.51 -16.51
C LEU A 177 -3.39 0.01 -17.95
N GLN A 178 -4.52 0.47 -18.48
CA GLN A 178 -4.60 1.03 -19.83
C GLN A 178 -3.69 2.27 -19.97
N GLU A 179 -3.75 3.20 -19.02
CA GLU A 179 -2.95 4.42 -19.02
C GLU A 179 -1.45 4.16 -18.86
N SER A 180 -1.06 3.04 -18.24
CA SER A 180 0.34 2.65 -18.11
C SER A 180 1.00 2.24 -19.43
N GLY A 181 0.21 1.87 -20.43
CA GLY A 181 0.70 1.28 -21.67
C GLY A 181 1.26 -0.13 -21.55
N CYS A 182 1.18 -0.74 -20.36
CA CYS A 182 1.61 -2.10 -20.12
C CYS A 182 0.49 -3.12 -20.41
N ASP A 183 0.88 -4.33 -20.84
CA ASP A 183 -0.08 -5.39 -21.07
C ASP A 183 -0.55 -6.07 -19.78
N ARG A 184 0.28 -6.09 -18.74
CA ARG A 184 0.04 -6.81 -17.50
C ARG A 184 0.54 -6.03 -16.28
N ILE A 185 -0.09 -6.28 -15.13
CA ILE A 185 0.36 -5.84 -13.81
C ILE A 185 1.16 -7.00 -13.18
N SER A 186 2.44 -6.79 -12.96
CA SER A 186 3.30 -7.79 -12.32
C SER A 186 2.95 -7.99 -10.85
N ILE A 187 2.63 -6.89 -10.14
CA ILE A 187 2.17 -6.90 -8.75
C ILE A 187 1.05 -5.88 -8.59
N LEU A 188 -0.12 -6.33 -8.15
CA LEU A 188 -1.22 -5.49 -7.70
C LEU A 188 -1.31 -5.60 -6.17
N LYS A 189 -1.05 -4.51 -5.45
CA LYS A 189 -1.29 -4.40 -4.01
C LYS A 189 -2.59 -3.64 -3.79
N ILE A 190 -3.48 -4.19 -2.95
CA ILE A 190 -4.73 -3.55 -2.53
C ILE A 190 -4.81 -3.59 -1.00
N ASP A 191 -4.86 -2.40 -0.40
CA ASP A 191 -5.06 -2.18 1.01
C ASP A 191 -5.67 -0.78 1.13
N ILE A 192 -7.00 -0.72 1.13
CA ILE A 192 -7.81 0.50 0.93
C ILE A 192 -8.89 0.65 2.00
N GLU A 193 -8.63 0.07 3.17
CA GLU A 193 -9.36 0.32 4.40
C GLU A 193 -10.88 0.05 4.31
N GLY A 194 -11.24 -1.12 3.73
CA GLY A 194 -12.61 -1.64 3.67
C GLY A 194 -13.37 -1.30 2.39
N ALA A 195 -12.71 -0.72 1.37
CA ALA A 195 -13.29 -0.49 0.06
C ALA A 195 -13.01 -1.64 -0.94
N GLU A 196 -12.34 -2.72 -0.51
CA GLU A 196 -11.94 -3.88 -1.35
C GLU A 196 -13.16 -4.54 -2.01
N ALA A 197 -14.26 -4.69 -1.26
CA ALA A 197 -15.52 -5.22 -1.79
C ALA A 197 -16.01 -4.43 -3.01
N SER A 198 -15.83 -3.12 -3.00
CA SER A 198 -16.26 -2.24 -4.10
C SER A 198 -15.41 -2.45 -5.35
N VAL A 199 -14.10 -2.68 -5.21
CA VAL A 199 -13.19 -2.92 -6.35
C VAL A 199 -13.57 -4.21 -7.07
N PHE A 200 -13.99 -5.24 -6.33
CA PHE A 200 -14.34 -6.55 -6.88
C PHE A 200 -15.86 -6.76 -7.11
N SER A 201 -16.68 -5.72 -6.92
CA SER A 201 -18.13 -5.81 -7.14
C SER A 201 -18.52 -5.84 -8.61
N SER A 202 -17.74 -5.22 -9.48
CA SER A 202 -17.97 -5.15 -10.93
C SER A 202 -16.71 -4.67 -11.69
N ASN A 203 -16.68 -4.91 -13.01
CA ASN A 203 -15.63 -4.48 -13.94
C ASN A 203 -14.23 -5.09 -13.69
N TYR A 204 -14.04 -5.89 -12.66
CA TYR A 204 -12.75 -6.54 -12.37
C TYR A 204 -12.35 -7.56 -13.45
N GLU A 205 -13.31 -8.12 -14.18
CA GLU A 205 -13.09 -9.09 -15.26
C GLU A 205 -12.23 -8.51 -16.40
N SER A 206 -12.26 -7.21 -16.58
CA SER A 206 -11.50 -6.50 -17.62
C SER A 206 -10.00 -6.50 -17.38
N TRP A 207 -9.55 -6.65 -16.12
CA TRP A 207 -8.13 -6.54 -15.75
C TRP A 207 -7.62 -7.71 -14.93
N ILE A 208 -8.46 -8.46 -14.20
CA ILE A 208 -8.00 -9.51 -13.27
C ILE A 208 -7.13 -10.57 -13.96
N LYS A 209 -7.45 -10.93 -15.20
CA LYS A 209 -6.67 -11.90 -16.01
C LYS A 209 -5.29 -11.40 -16.42
N ARG A 210 -5.07 -10.09 -16.28
CA ARG A 210 -3.82 -9.41 -16.60
C ARG A 210 -2.97 -9.10 -15.37
N VAL A 211 -3.30 -9.69 -14.20
CA VAL A 211 -2.55 -9.57 -12.96
C VAL A 211 -1.77 -10.86 -12.73
N ASP A 212 -0.47 -10.77 -12.51
CA ASP A 212 0.39 -11.92 -12.25
C ASP A 212 0.44 -12.27 -10.76
N ASN A 213 0.61 -11.26 -9.90
CA ASN A 213 0.60 -11.40 -8.46
C ASN A 213 -0.32 -10.34 -7.86
N LEU A 214 -1.25 -10.77 -7.01
CA LEU A 214 -2.13 -9.91 -6.26
C LEU A 214 -1.88 -10.12 -4.76
N VAL A 215 -1.67 -9.04 -4.02
CA VAL A 215 -1.57 -9.03 -2.57
C VAL A 215 -2.60 -8.07 -2.02
N ILE A 216 -3.46 -8.56 -1.12
CA ILE A 216 -4.61 -7.82 -0.63
C ILE A 216 -4.79 -8.01 0.87
N GLU A 217 -5.05 -6.92 1.59
CA GLU A 217 -5.59 -6.95 2.94
C GLU A 217 -7.11 -6.85 2.86
N LEU A 218 -7.81 -7.76 3.54
CA LEU A 218 -9.27 -7.87 3.51
C LEU A 218 -9.82 -7.53 4.89
N HIS A 219 -10.45 -6.37 5.01
CA HIS A 219 -10.80 -5.75 6.28
C HIS A 219 -12.07 -6.27 6.95
N ASP A 220 -12.96 -6.95 6.21
CA ASP A 220 -14.18 -7.51 6.76
C ASP A 220 -14.67 -8.77 6.02
N HIS A 221 -15.69 -9.43 6.59
CA HIS A 221 -16.26 -10.64 6.01
C HIS A 221 -16.91 -10.44 4.63
N ASN A 222 -17.45 -9.25 4.36
CA ASN A 222 -18.03 -8.91 3.08
C ASN A 222 -16.95 -8.78 2.00
N CYS A 223 -15.84 -8.08 2.33
CA CYS A 223 -14.67 -7.99 1.47
C CYS A 223 -14.11 -9.39 1.14
N VAL A 224 -14.00 -10.27 2.13
CA VAL A 224 -13.55 -11.65 1.93
C VAL A 224 -14.49 -12.42 0.99
N ALA A 225 -15.81 -12.32 1.19
CA ALA A 225 -16.80 -13.07 0.40
C ALA A 225 -16.80 -12.62 -1.07
N ILE A 226 -16.85 -11.31 -1.31
CA ILE A 226 -16.85 -10.74 -2.66
C ILE A 226 -15.53 -11.04 -3.38
N PHE A 227 -14.40 -10.83 -2.72
CA PHE A 227 -13.10 -11.13 -3.29
C PHE A 227 -12.96 -12.60 -3.68
N ARG A 228 -13.29 -13.53 -2.78
CA ARG A 228 -13.24 -14.97 -3.07
C ARG A 228 -14.14 -15.36 -4.25
N SER A 229 -15.34 -14.78 -4.34
CA SER A 229 -16.21 -14.98 -5.49
C SER A 229 -15.57 -14.49 -6.79
N ALA A 230 -14.96 -13.30 -6.78
CA ALA A 230 -14.34 -12.72 -7.95
C ALA A 230 -13.15 -13.53 -8.49
N ILE A 231 -12.35 -14.14 -7.60
CA ILE A 231 -11.18 -14.94 -8.02
C ILE A 231 -11.47 -16.43 -8.21
N SER A 232 -12.69 -16.91 -7.91
CA SER A 232 -13.03 -18.35 -7.87
C SER A 232 -12.80 -19.06 -9.21
N ASN A 233 -12.96 -18.37 -10.32
CA ASN A 233 -12.76 -18.87 -11.67
C ASN A 233 -11.44 -18.42 -12.30
N GLU A 234 -10.60 -17.74 -11.54
CA GLU A 234 -9.29 -17.29 -11.98
C GLU A 234 -8.20 -18.30 -11.58
N ASN A 235 -7.22 -18.48 -12.44
CA ASN A 235 -6.14 -19.43 -12.21
C ASN A 235 -5.09 -18.87 -11.22
N PHE A 236 -5.50 -18.70 -9.95
CA PHE A 236 -4.63 -18.23 -8.88
C PHE A 236 -4.34 -19.34 -7.85
N LEU A 237 -3.08 -19.46 -7.48
CA LEU A 237 -2.64 -20.13 -6.26
C LEU A 237 -2.76 -19.13 -5.11
N VAL A 238 -3.63 -19.44 -4.15
CA VAL A 238 -3.92 -18.56 -3.03
C VAL A 238 -3.20 -19.04 -1.77
N SER A 239 -2.52 -18.12 -1.10
CA SER A 239 -1.83 -18.33 0.18
C SER A 239 -2.01 -17.12 1.08
N ASN A 240 -1.59 -17.22 2.35
CA ASN A 240 -1.61 -16.09 3.28
C ASN A 240 -0.18 -15.73 3.73
N CYS A 241 0.05 -14.45 3.97
CA CYS A 241 1.27 -13.93 4.57
C CYS A 241 0.86 -12.91 5.64
N ASP A 242 0.85 -13.34 6.88
CA ASP A 242 0.28 -12.58 8.01
C ASP A 242 -1.17 -12.17 7.72
N GLU A 243 -1.48 -10.87 7.65
CA GLU A 243 -2.81 -10.34 7.36
C GLU A 243 -3.13 -10.28 5.84
N LEU A 244 -2.12 -10.52 5.00
CA LEU A 244 -2.26 -10.45 3.55
C LEU A 244 -2.73 -11.77 2.94
N THR A 245 -3.70 -11.69 2.04
CA THR A 245 -4.01 -12.75 1.08
C THR A 245 -3.18 -12.54 -0.18
N VAL A 246 -2.42 -13.57 -0.57
CA VAL A 246 -1.50 -13.55 -1.70
C VAL A 246 -2.01 -14.49 -2.78
N CYS A 247 -2.28 -13.96 -3.96
CA CYS A 247 -2.73 -14.72 -5.13
C CYS A 247 -1.64 -14.65 -6.21
N ARG A 248 -1.13 -15.79 -6.63
CA ARG A 248 -0.14 -15.91 -7.71
C ARG A 248 -0.75 -16.62 -8.89
N ARG A 249 -0.64 -16.05 -10.06
CA ARG A 249 -1.14 -16.71 -11.26
C ARG A 249 -0.32 -17.98 -11.52
N ALA A 250 -1.02 -19.12 -11.62
CA ALA A 250 -0.37 -20.35 -11.99
C ALA A 250 0.10 -20.26 -13.44
N GLU A 251 1.37 -20.63 -13.70
CA GLU A 251 1.88 -20.81 -15.06
C GLU A 251 1.21 -22.06 -15.69
N TYR A 252 0.88 -21.98 -16.96
CA TYR A 252 0.37 -23.12 -17.73
C TYR A 252 1.52 -24.02 -18.18
#